data_2dd95981a310805905c1943d4c588db8
#
_entry.id   2dd95981a310805905c1943d4c588db8
#
_cell.length_a   1.000
_cell.length_b   1.000
_cell.length_c   1.000
_cell.angle_alpha   90.00
_cell.angle_beta   90.00
_cell.angle_gamma   90.00
#
_symmetry.space_group_name_H-M   'P 1'
#
loop_
_entity.id
_entity.type
_entity.pdbx_description
1 polymer ?
#
loop_
_entity_poly.entity_id
_entity_poly.type
_entity_poly.pdbx_seq_one_letter_code
_entity_poly.pdbx_strand_id
1 'polypeptide(L)'
;MTSRFYFIAFLLFINSCSVHAQDLDVSLLQTRAELSDYRETTRYAEVMGFLEAVVLASEQLHLTSFGYTTEGRTLPLLVYGDVWDASSEEAIQTGKTRVFIQANIHAGEACGKEALLMLVRQLAAGEYTQWADSLVLLIAPIYNADGNERISLHNRSRQHGPVGGVGQRPNAQGYDLNRDHMKLDSPEARSLVQLIHEYNPHVLIDLHTTNGTIHGYHLTYSPPLNPNTAKPIVDLLRNEWLPEVSKRIKATYDWDFYYYGNVPRSGGTRERGWYTFDHRPRFNNNYIGLRNRIAILSEAYSYAAFEDRILATLYFVEENINYAYEHASAIQQLIEDTDLQTIVGESLAVRSTHKRSQEPVTILMGDAVEERNPYTGQIMLRRQETRRPEQMYAFGTFQPTETETAPKTYFIPAAMTTVIERIEAHGIWVETLSAPRELVLETFRIDSTHVADRPFQGRRERTLFGAYESVTKTLPAGTLIVPVDQSLGRLVFYLLEPRSDDGLLNWALMDDALDGVRYYPILREPAN
;
A
#
# COMPACT_ATOMS: atom_id res chain seq x y z
N MET A 1 88.19 -14.81 3.30
CA MET A 1 87.22 -13.73 3.56
C MET A 1 85.83 -14.32 3.46
N THR A 2 85.33 -14.71 4.66
CA THR A 2 83.98 -15.36 4.77
C THR A 2 83.04 -14.33 5.39
N SER A 3 82.10 -13.86 4.55
CA SER A 3 80.99 -12.97 4.96
C SER A 3 79.83 -13.80 5.56
N ARG A 4 79.52 -13.56 6.82
CA ARG A 4 78.36 -14.14 7.52
C ARG A 4 77.19 -13.19 7.38
N PHE A 5 76.16 -13.66 6.70
CA PHE A 5 74.81 -13.01 6.65
C PHE A 5 74.05 -13.42 7.92
N TYR A 6 73.65 -12.45 8.73
CA TYR A 6 72.73 -12.62 9.85
C TYR A 6 71.31 -12.38 9.30
N PHE A 7 70.43 -13.42 9.36
CA PHE A 7 69.02 -13.32 9.11
C PHE A 7 68.33 -12.89 10.41
N ILE A 8 67.86 -11.65 10.49
CA ILE A 8 67.01 -11.19 11.59
C ILE A 8 65.55 -11.55 11.24
N ALA A 9 65.00 -12.55 11.95
CA ALA A 9 63.59 -12.89 11.88
C ALA A 9 62.76 -11.88 12.69
N PHE A 10 61.97 -11.05 12.00
CA PHE A 10 61.01 -10.14 12.62
C PHE A 10 59.72 -10.93 12.90
N LEU A 11 59.50 -11.32 14.13
CA LEU A 11 58.25 -11.91 14.62
C LEU A 11 57.21 -10.78 14.77
N LEU A 12 56.31 -10.67 13.79
CA LEU A 12 55.11 -9.86 13.91
C LEU A 12 54.16 -10.55 14.90
N PHE A 13 54.05 -10.02 16.10
CA PHE A 13 52.96 -10.32 17.03
C PHE A 13 51.69 -9.65 16.48
N ILE A 14 50.85 -10.42 15.80
CA ILE A 14 49.46 -10.01 15.51
C ILE A 14 48.70 -10.17 16.83
N ASN A 15 48.57 -9.07 17.56
CA ASN A 15 47.58 -8.98 18.63
C ASN A 15 46.18 -9.03 17.98
N SER A 16 45.55 -10.20 18.00
CA SER A 16 44.13 -10.33 17.76
C SER A 16 43.40 -9.62 18.90
N CYS A 17 43.10 -8.34 18.73
CA CYS A 17 42.06 -7.71 19.52
C CYS A 17 40.73 -8.40 19.11
N SER A 18 40.32 -9.39 19.90
CA SER A 18 38.95 -9.81 19.96
C SER A 18 38.15 -8.62 20.49
N VAL A 19 37.61 -7.81 19.59
CA VAL A 19 36.53 -6.90 19.95
C VAL A 19 35.40 -7.82 20.37
N HIS A 20 35.20 -8.01 21.66
CA HIS A 20 33.96 -8.52 22.18
C HIS A 20 32.90 -7.49 21.70
N ALA A 21 32.03 -7.88 20.78
CA ALA A 21 30.79 -7.15 20.59
C ALA A 21 30.17 -7.10 22.00
N GLN A 22 30.14 -5.91 22.61
CA GLN A 22 29.32 -5.70 23.78
C GLN A 22 27.93 -6.12 23.34
N ASP A 23 27.30 -7.03 24.06
CA ASP A 23 25.93 -7.42 23.82
C ASP A 23 25.10 -6.13 23.77
N LEU A 24 24.71 -5.72 22.57
CA LEU A 24 23.90 -4.52 22.37
C LEU A 24 22.56 -4.79 23.03
N ASP A 25 22.29 -4.14 24.15
CA ASP A 25 20.94 -4.17 24.73
C ASP A 25 20.01 -3.38 23.81
N VAL A 26 19.41 -4.11 22.86
CA VAL A 26 18.56 -3.54 21.82
C VAL A 26 17.32 -2.85 22.42
N SER A 27 16.91 -3.21 23.64
CA SER A 27 15.77 -2.57 24.32
C SER A 27 16.02 -1.09 24.64
N LEU A 28 17.30 -0.68 24.70
CA LEU A 28 17.72 0.71 24.93
C LEU A 28 17.89 1.52 23.64
N LEU A 29 17.75 0.89 22.47
CA LEU A 29 17.84 1.58 21.18
C LEU A 29 16.62 2.50 20.99
N GLN A 30 16.87 3.81 20.86
CA GLN A 30 15.82 4.81 20.72
C GLN A 30 15.76 5.38 19.29
N THR A 31 14.55 5.67 18.81
CA THR A 31 14.33 6.41 17.56
C THR A 31 14.67 7.90 17.76
N ARG A 32 14.82 8.66 16.67
CA ARG A 32 14.95 10.12 16.75
C ARG A 32 13.72 10.75 17.42
N ALA A 33 12.53 10.21 17.19
CA ALA A 33 11.32 10.70 17.84
C ALA A 33 11.43 10.59 19.38
N GLU A 34 11.80 9.42 19.89
CA GLU A 34 11.99 9.20 21.33
C GLU A 34 13.12 10.08 21.91
N LEU A 35 14.29 10.14 21.25
CA LEU A 35 15.45 10.95 21.68
C LEU A 35 15.15 12.45 21.74
N SER A 36 14.21 12.93 20.94
CA SER A 36 13.84 14.34 20.85
C SER A 36 12.59 14.71 21.64
N ASP A 37 12.08 13.81 22.48
CA ASP A 37 10.80 13.98 23.16
C ASP A 37 9.66 14.26 22.13
N TYR A 38 9.62 13.45 21.08
CA TYR A 38 8.67 13.50 19.97
C TYR A 38 8.60 14.85 19.22
N ARG A 39 9.70 15.60 19.23
CA ARG A 39 9.80 16.90 18.54
C ARG A 39 10.33 16.79 17.12
N GLU A 40 11.00 15.70 16.80
CA GLU A 40 11.61 15.40 15.50
C GLU A 40 11.17 14.03 15.00
N THR A 41 11.45 13.72 13.73
CA THR A 41 11.21 12.42 13.11
C THR A 41 12.51 11.85 12.55
N THR A 42 12.64 10.52 12.53
CA THR A 42 13.84 9.78 12.13
C THR A 42 14.15 10.01 10.63
N ARG A 43 15.40 10.34 10.33
CA ARG A 43 15.91 10.51 8.96
C ARG A 43 16.28 9.17 8.34
N TYR A 44 16.42 9.14 7.00
CA TYR A 44 16.74 7.91 6.27
C TYR A 44 17.99 7.19 6.80
N ALA A 45 19.12 7.92 6.99
CA ALA A 45 20.33 7.30 7.50
C ALA A 45 20.18 6.76 8.93
N GLU A 46 19.35 7.39 9.76
CA GLU A 46 19.05 6.92 11.12
C GLU A 46 18.15 5.68 11.08
N VAL A 47 17.17 5.62 10.12
CA VAL A 47 16.37 4.41 9.88
C VAL A 47 17.29 3.24 9.51
N MET A 48 18.20 3.42 8.55
CA MET A 48 19.10 2.36 8.13
C MET A 48 19.98 1.87 9.28
N GLY A 49 20.62 2.78 10.02
CA GLY A 49 21.44 2.41 11.19
C GLY A 49 20.64 1.72 12.30
N PHE A 50 19.38 2.10 12.49
CA PHE A 50 18.48 1.42 13.44
C PHE A 50 18.16 -0.01 12.99
N LEU A 51 17.82 -0.22 11.71
CA LEU A 51 17.55 -1.54 11.15
C LEU A 51 18.78 -2.46 11.19
N GLU A 52 19.97 -1.93 10.88
CA GLU A 52 21.23 -2.67 11.00
C GLU A 52 21.49 -3.11 12.45
N ALA A 53 21.22 -2.24 13.43
CA ALA A 53 21.42 -2.56 14.85
C ALA A 53 20.46 -3.66 15.35
N VAL A 54 19.16 -3.62 14.96
CA VAL A 54 18.20 -4.66 15.38
C VAL A 54 18.49 -6.02 14.76
N VAL A 55 18.98 -6.06 13.53
CA VAL A 55 19.38 -7.32 12.86
C VAL A 55 20.60 -7.95 13.53
N LEU A 56 21.54 -7.14 14.00
CA LEU A 56 22.71 -7.65 14.75
C LEU A 56 22.31 -8.24 16.11
N ALA A 57 21.17 -7.87 16.66
CA ALA A 57 20.69 -8.31 17.96
C ALA A 57 19.75 -9.54 17.92
N SER A 58 19.29 -9.96 16.74
CA SER A 58 18.31 -11.06 16.63
C SER A 58 18.54 -11.91 15.38
N GLU A 59 18.59 -13.22 15.56
CA GLU A 59 18.70 -14.21 14.47
C GLU A 59 17.39 -14.39 13.68
N GLN A 60 16.27 -13.86 14.18
CA GLN A 60 14.96 -13.93 13.51
C GLN A 60 14.68 -12.74 12.57
N LEU A 61 15.61 -11.78 12.51
CA LEU A 61 15.47 -10.57 11.71
C LEU A 61 16.53 -10.52 10.61
N HIS A 62 16.09 -10.39 9.38
CA HIS A 62 16.96 -10.33 8.21
C HIS A 62 16.66 -9.06 7.40
N LEU A 63 17.69 -8.29 7.09
CA LEU A 63 17.56 -7.03 6.33
C LEU A 63 17.94 -7.28 4.86
N THR A 64 17.06 -6.82 3.97
CA THR A 64 17.31 -6.78 2.53
C THR A 64 16.75 -5.46 1.95
N SER A 65 16.63 -5.38 0.65
CA SER A 65 15.98 -4.27 -0.05
C SER A 65 15.06 -4.78 -1.13
N PHE A 66 14.00 -4.02 -1.40
CA PHE A 66 13.05 -4.33 -2.48
C PHE A 66 13.14 -3.34 -3.65
N GLY A 67 14.14 -2.48 -3.68
CA GLY A 67 14.38 -1.55 -4.78
C GLY A 67 15.02 -0.24 -4.37
N TYR A 68 14.83 0.78 -5.20
CA TYR A 68 15.46 2.09 -5.06
C TYR A 68 14.47 3.21 -5.34
N THR A 69 14.68 4.34 -4.64
CA THR A 69 13.97 5.59 -4.92
C THR A 69 14.53 6.27 -6.17
N THR A 70 13.83 7.31 -6.63
CA THR A 70 14.26 8.18 -7.73
C THR A 70 15.65 8.79 -7.50
N GLU A 71 16.03 9.14 -6.25
CA GLU A 71 17.34 9.68 -5.90
C GLU A 71 18.38 8.57 -5.55
N GLY A 72 18.02 7.30 -5.76
CA GLY A 72 18.92 6.15 -5.58
C GLY A 72 19.07 5.66 -4.14
N ARG A 73 18.19 6.05 -3.21
CA ARG A 73 18.15 5.47 -1.86
C ARG A 73 17.58 4.07 -1.92
N THR A 74 18.21 3.16 -1.23
CA THR A 74 17.71 1.79 -1.05
C THR A 74 16.38 1.78 -0.30
N LEU A 75 15.41 1.00 -0.74
CA LEU A 75 14.15 0.75 -0.05
C LEU A 75 14.32 -0.47 0.87
N PRO A 76 14.48 -0.30 2.20
CA PRO A 76 14.74 -1.42 3.10
C PRO A 76 13.51 -2.29 3.30
N LEU A 77 13.75 -3.60 3.38
CA LEU A 77 12.80 -4.62 3.79
C LEU A 77 13.40 -5.43 4.92
N LEU A 78 12.72 -5.48 6.06
CA LEU A 78 13.04 -6.37 7.15
C LEU A 78 12.11 -7.58 7.08
N VAL A 79 12.69 -8.78 7.12
CA VAL A 79 11.95 -10.05 7.18
C VAL A 79 12.12 -10.62 8.58
N TYR A 80 11.00 -10.87 9.27
CA TYR A 80 10.95 -11.48 10.58
C TYR A 80 10.22 -12.82 10.52
N GLY A 81 10.80 -13.81 11.14
CA GLY A 81 10.19 -15.14 11.25
C GLY A 81 11.24 -16.22 11.49
N ASP A 82 10.79 -17.47 11.43
CA ASP A 82 11.66 -18.64 11.41
C ASP A 82 12.07 -18.90 9.95
N VAL A 83 13.02 -18.09 9.48
CA VAL A 83 13.59 -18.07 8.13
C VAL A 83 15.11 -17.98 8.20
N TRP A 84 15.81 -18.53 7.20
CA TRP A 84 17.27 -18.52 7.16
C TRP A 84 17.86 -17.22 6.59
N ASP A 85 17.11 -16.57 5.72
CA ASP A 85 17.50 -15.31 5.09
C ASP A 85 16.28 -14.48 4.71
N ALA A 86 16.51 -13.33 4.09
CA ALA A 86 15.46 -12.41 3.69
C ALA A 86 14.89 -12.69 2.29
N SER A 87 15.19 -13.81 1.63
CA SER A 87 14.71 -14.08 0.27
C SER A 87 13.20 -14.38 0.22
N SER A 88 12.59 -14.07 -0.91
CA SER A 88 11.18 -14.39 -1.15
C SER A 88 10.94 -15.89 -1.23
N GLU A 89 11.90 -16.64 -1.77
CA GLU A 89 11.88 -18.09 -1.85
C GLU A 89 11.79 -18.70 -0.44
N GLU A 90 12.64 -18.25 0.48
CA GLU A 90 12.64 -18.72 1.85
C GLU A 90 11.32 -18.38 2.54
N ALA A 91 10.87 -17.13 2.44
CA ALA A 91 9.60 -16.68 3.02
C ALA A 91 8.39 -17.49 2.53
N ILE A 92 8.38 -17.90 1.26
CA ILE A 92 7.31 -18.74 0.67
C ILE A 92 7.44 -20.21 1.11
N GLN A 93 8.66 -20.77 1.14
CA GLN A 93 8.90 -22.17 1.49
C GLN A 93 8.52 -22.51 2.93
N THR A 94 8.48 -21.52 3.84
CA THR A 94 7.98 -21.74 5.21
C THR A 94 6.53 -22.24 5.23
N GLY A 95 5.74 -21.99 4.18
CA GLY A 95 4.30 -22.25 4.15
C GLY A 95 3.48 -21.40 5.13
N LYS A 96 4.09 -20.40 5.79
CA LYS A 96 3.45 -19.53 6.78
C LYS A 96 2.69 -18.38 6.14
N THR A 97 1.78 -17.77 6.92
CA THR A 97 1.07 -16.55 6.48
C THR A 97 2.02 -15.37 6.42
N ARG A 98 2.13 -14.74 5.25
CA ARG A 98 2.99 -13.58 5.01
C ARG A 98 2.20 -12.30 5.18
N VAL A 99 2.67 -11.43 6.10
CA VAL A 99 2.06 -10.13 6.40
C VAL A 99 3.05 -9.04 6.02
N PHE A 100 2.71 -8.23 5.02
CA PHE A 100 3.51 -7.07 4.62
C PHE A 100 2.98 -5.80 5.27
N ILE A 101 3.87 -5.02 5.89
CA ILE A 101 3.53 -3.78 6.59
C ILE A 101 4.43 -2.69 6.07
N GLN A 102 3.82 -1.64 5.50
CA GLN A 102 4.57 -0.49 5.00
C GLN A 102 4.15 0.80 5.67
N ALA A 103 5.09 1.73 5.74
CA ALA A 103 4.86 3.08 6.21
C ALA A 103 5.51 4.12 5.31
N ASN A 104 5.12 5.38 5.54
CA ASN A 104 5.78 6.54 4.95
C ASN A 104 5.63 6.66 3.42
N ILE A 105 4.55 6.14 2.83
CA ILE A 105 4.21 6.40 1.43
C ILE A 105 4.02 7.91 1.18
N HIS A 106 3.46 8.61 2.17
CA HIS A 106 3.49 10.07 2.28
C HIS A 106 4.46 10.45 3.40
N ALA A 107 5.60 10.99 3.06
CA ALA A 107 6.68 11.17 4.03
C ALA A 107 6.41 12.21 5.15
N GLY A 108 5.37 13.03 4.99
CA GLY A 108 4.85 13.88 6.08
C GLY A 108 3.99 13.15 7.11
N GLU A 109 3.66 11.87 6.88
CA GLU A 109 2.89 10.98 7.74
C GLU A 109 3.85 10.07 8.53
N ALA A 110 4.66 10.67 9.39
CA ALA A 110 5.82 10.02 9.97
C ALA A 110 5.52 8.99 11.07
N CYS A 111 4.32 8.98 11.67
CA CYS A 111 4.01 8.12 12.82
C CYS A 111 4.12 6.62 12.51
N GLY A 112 3.73 6.19 11.31
CA GLY A 112 3.85 4.78 10.88
C GLY A 112 5.31 4.31 10.83
N LYS A 113 6.21 5.15 10.32
CA LYS A 113 7.64 4.86 10.31
C LYS A 113 8.19 4.67 11.72
N GLU A 114 7.91 5.60 12.61
CA GLU A 114 8.37 5.52 14.01
C GLU A 114 7.78 4.31 14.73
N ALA A 115 6.48 4.02 14.52
CA ALA A 115 5.82 2.84 15.09
C ALA A 115 6.47 1.53 14.62
N LEU A 116 6.82 1.42 13.33
CA LEU A 116 7.50 0.22 12.82
C LEU A 116 8.94 0.09 13.34
N LEU A 117 9.66 1.20 13.58
CA LEU A 117 10.97 1.13 14.24
C LEU A 117 10.82 0.64 15.69
N MET A 118 9.82 1.09 16.43
CA MET A 118 9.52 0.57 17.78
C MET A 118 9.16 -0.92 17.73
N LEU A 119 8.31 -1.34 16.80
CA LEU A 119 7.95 -2.75 16.63
C LEU A 119 9.16 -3.64 16.35
N VAL A 120 10.04 -3.26 15.42
CA VAL A 120 11.22 -4.09 15.10
C VAL A 120 12.20 -4.17 16.26
N ARG A 121 12.29 -3.12 17.10
CA ARG A 121 13.03 -3.17 18.36
C ARG A 121 12.44 -4.17 19.35
N GLN A 122 11.11 -4.19 19.51
CA GLN A 122 10.41 -5.17 20.37
C GLN A 122 10.66 -6.59 19.87
N LEU A 123 10.54 -6.84 18.56
CA LEU A 123 10.85 -8.13 17.95
C LEU A 123 12.31 -8.55 18.22
N ALA A 124 13.27 -7.63 18.06
CA ALA A 124 14.67 -7.89 18.34
C ALA A 124 14.96 -8.15 19.82
N ALA A 125 14.18 -7.56 20.73
CA ALA A 125 14.23 -7.80 22.16
C ALA A 125 13.59 -9.14 22.59
N GLY A 126 13.02 -9.90 21.63
CA GLY A 126 12.38 -11.18 21.89
C GLY A 126 10.93 -11.10 22.35
N GLU A 127 10.27 -9.94 22.14
CA GLU A 127 8.83 -9.83 22.30
C GLU A 127 8.12 -10.50 21.12
N TYR A 128 6.91 -11.02 21.33
CA TYR A 128 6.06 -11.61 20.28
C TYR A 128 6.68 -12.79 19.51
N THR A 129 7.60 -13.56 20.11
CA THR A 129 8.29 -14.67 19.45
C THR A 129 7.32 -15.72 18.89
N GLN A 130 6.13 -15.86 19.49
CA GLN A 130 5.07 -16.75 19.02
C GLN A 130 4.56 -16.42 17.61
N TRP A 131 4.68 -15.18 17.14
CA TRP A 131 4.25 -14.84 15.78
C TRP A 131 5.02 -15.62 14.72
N ALA A 132 6.30 -15.90 14.98
CA ALA A 132 7.14 -16.69 14.08
C ALA A 132 6.66 -18.14 13.89
N ASP A 133 5.79 -18.67 14.77
CA ASP A 133 5.25 -20.02 14.61
C ASP A 133 4.36 -20.16 13.36
N SER A 134 3.60 -19.11 13.02
CA SER A 134 2.59 -19.11 11.94
C SER A 134 2.74 -17.98 10.92
N LEU A 135 3.58 -16.98 11.20
CA LEU A 135 3.74 -15.80 10.36
C LEU A 135 5.18 -15.63 9.86
N VAL A 136 5.28 -14.98 8.69
CA VAL A 136 6.45 -14.24 8.24
C VAL A 136 6.04 -12.79 8.09
N LEU A 137 6.70 -11.86 8.79
CA LEU A 137 6.45 -10.43 8.69
C LEU A 137 7.45 -9.81 7.71
N LEU A 138 6.94 -9.03 6.79
CA LEU A 138 7.68 -8.24 5.79
C LEU A 138 7.48 -6.77 6.16
N ILE A 139 8.50 -6.09 6.68
CA ILE A 139 8.36 -4.77 7.30
C ILE A 139 9.18 -3.75 6.50
N ALA A 140 8.49 -2.77 5.89
CA ALA A 140 9.09 -1.66 5.13
C ALA A 140 8.77 -0.32 5.83
N PRO A 141 9.61 0.14 6.76
CA PRO A 141 9.30 1.32 7.59
C PRO A 141 9.37 2.63 6.82
N ILE A 142 10.08 2.69 5.71
CA ILE A 142 10.27 3.91 4.93
C ILE A 142 10.17 3.62 3.43
N TYR A 143 9.03 3.99 2.82
CA TYR A 143 8.81 3.78 1.39
C TYR A 143 9.15 5.02 0.56
N ASN A 144 8.67 6.22 0.92
CA ASN A 144 9.02 7.48 0.26
C ASN A 144 10.28 8.09 0.93
N ALA A 145 11.42 7.41 0.79
CA ALA A 145 12.65 7.83 1.44
C ALA A 145 13.17 9.20 0.95
N ASP A 146 12.96 9.54 -0.33
CA ASP A 146 13.34 10.85 -0.86
C ASP A 146 12.49 11.97 -0.28
N GLY A 147 11.18 11.77 -0.20
CA GLY A 147 10.25 12.71 0.43
C GLY A 147 10.53 12.87 1.92
N ASN A 148 10.99 11.80 2.62
CA ASN A 148 11.37 11.85 4.03
C ASN A 148 12.52 12.83 4.29
N GLU A 149 13.53 12.86 3.42
CA GLU A 149 14.69 13.75 3.58
C GLU A 149 14.37 15.23 3.29
N ARG A 150 13.22 15.52 2.69
CA ARG A 150 12.76 16.89 2.41
C ARG A 150 11.95 17.46 3.58
N ILE A 151 12.50 17.36 4.79
CA ILE A 151 11.88 17.87 6.01
C ILE A 151 11.73 19.38 5.94
N SER A 152 10.52 19.87 6.26
CA SER A 152 10.22 21.28 6.36
C SER A 152 9.24 21.54 7.50
N LEU A 153 9.45 22.66 8.19
CA LEU A 153 8.54 23.19 9.22
C LEU A 153 7.18 23.61 8.64
N HIS A 154 7.09 23.75 7.32
CA HIS A 154 5.87 24.17 6.62
C HIS A 154 5.08 22.99 6.03
N ASN A 155 5.66 21.80 6.01
CA ASN A 155 4.94 20.59 5.60
C ASN A 155 3.90 20.26 6.68
N ARG A 156 2.65 20.00 6.28
CA ARG A 156 1.55 19.62 7.18
C ARG A 156 1.39 20.54 8.40
N SER A 157 1.46 21.84 8.21
CA SER A 157 1.50 22.85 9.28
C SER A 157 0.36 22.78 10.31
N ARG A 158 -0.80 22.22 9.95
CA ARG A 158 -1.93 22.04 10.87
C ARG A 158 -1.85 20.75 11.72
N GLN A 159 -0.96 19.83 11.38
CA GLN A 159 -0.72 18.60 12.14
C GLN A 159 -0.09 18.95 13.50
N HIS A 160 -0.51 18.25 14.56
CA HIS A 160 0.02 18.47 15.91
C HIS A 160 1.36 17.74 16.09
N GLY A 161 2.44 18.40 15.70
CA GLY A 161 3.82 17.84 15.74
C GLY A 161 4.08 16.78 14.64
N PRO A 162 5.34 16.32 14.53
CA PRO A 162 6.51 16.82 15.27
C PRO A 162 6.81 18.28 14.90
N VAL A 163 7.10 19.09 15.91
CA VAL A 163 7.30 20.55 15.74
C VAL A 163 8.56 20.89 14.96
N GLY A 164 9.54 19.98 14.90
CA GLY A 164 10.76 20.06 14.10
C GLY A 164 10.53 19.86 12.59
N GLY A 165 9.28 19.64 12.16
CA GLY A 165 8.92 19.43 10.76
C GLY A 165 8.87 17.96 10.35
N VAL A 166 8.31 17.74 9.17
CA VAL A 166 8.15 16.41 8.55
C VAL A 166 8.53 16.46 7.08
N GLY A 167 8.67 15.28 6.45
CA GLY A 167 8.90 15.14 5.02
C GLY A 167 7.73 15.65 4.17
N GLN A 168 7.88 15.63 2.86
CA GLN A 168 6.85 16.04 1.90
C GLN A 168 5.98 14.87 1.44
N ARG A 169 4.75 15.16 0.98
CA ARG A 169 3.84 14.13 0.46
C ARG A 169 4.35 13.44 -0.80
N PRO A 170 4.76 14.16 -1.89
CA PRO A 170 5.21 13.52 -3.11
C PRO A 170 6.63 12.94 -2.98
N ASN A 171 6.98 12.02 -3.89
CA ASN A 171 8.34 11.55 -4.08
C ASN A 171 9.23 12.63 -4.75
N ALA A 172 10.48 12.30 -5.12
CA ALA A 172 11.41 13.23 -5.75
C ALA A 172 10.97 13.70 -7.14
N GLN A 173 10.15 12.93 -7.86
CA GLN A 173 9.57 13.29 -9.15
C GLN A 173 8.33 14.20 -9.04
N GLY A 174 7.82 14.42 -7.82
CA GLY A 174 6.59 15.16 -7.58
C GLY A 174 5.31 14.31 -7.67
N TYR A 175 5.44 12.98 -7.73
CA TYR A 175 4.30 12.07 -7.76
C TYR A 175 3.85 11.69 -6.35
N ASP A 176 2.54 11.56 -6.19
CA ASP A 176 1.91 10.90 -5.05
C ASP A 176 1.99 9.38 -5.26
N LEU A 177 2.83 8.70 -4.50
CA LEU A 177 3.03 7.25 -4.63
C LEU A 177 1.74 6.45 -4.38
N ASN A 178 0.82 7.00 -3.55
CA ASN A 178 -0.51 6.41 -3.35
C ASN A 178 -1.52 6.79 -4.45
N ARG A 179 -1.02 7.12 -5.65
CA ARG A 179 -1.75 7.33 -6.91
C ARG A 179 -1.04 6.65 -8.09
N ASP A 180 -0.04 5.82 -7.79
CA ASP A 180 0.84 5.28 -8.83
C ASP A 180 0.69 3.76 -9.07
N HIS A 181 -0.14 3.07 -8.28
CA HIS A 181 -0.26 1.60 -8.31
C HIS A 181 -0.81 1.05 -9.63
N MET A 182 -1.58 1.83 -10.40
CA MET A 182 -2.12 1.38 -11.70
C MET A 182 -1.21 1.75 -12.87
N LYS A 183 -0.55 2.91 -12.83
CA LYS A 183 0.24 3.40 -13.95
C LYS A 183 1.74 3.06 -13.85
N LEU A 184 2.27 2.80 -12.64
CA LEU A 184 3.64 2.41 -12.34
C LEU A 184 4.69 3.34 -13.01
N ASP A 185 4.52 4.66 -12.87
CA ASP A 185 5.43 5.64 -13.48
C ASP A 185 6.71 5.85 -12.67
N SER A 186 6.64 5.71 -11.31
CA SER A 186 7.81 5.86 -10.45
C SER A 186 8.57 4.54 -10.24
N PRO A 187 9.90 4.60 -10.01
CA PRO A 187 10.67 3.42 -9.67
C PRO A 187 10.22 2.80 -8.33
N GLU A 188 9.78 3.62 -7.38
CA GLU A 188 9.26 3.17 -6.10
C GLU A 188 8.00 2.29 -6.29
N ALA A 189 7.04 2.72 -7.11
CA ALA A 189 5.82 1.93 -7.37
C ALA A 189 6.12 0.60 -8.07
N ARG A 190 7.05 0.60 -9.02
CA ARG A 190 7.52 -0.64 -9.69
C ARG A 190 8.19 -1.59 -8.69
N SER A 191 9.05 -1.07 -7.83
CA SER A 191 9.73 -1.85 -6.78
C SER A 191 8.73 -2.47 -5.80
N LEU A 192 7.72 -1.70 -5.36
CA LEU A 192 6.67 -2.21 -4.46
C LEU A 192 5.84 -3.32 -5.12
N VAL A 193 5.41 -3.12 -6.36
CA VAL A 193 4.61 -4.13 -7.07
C VAL A 193 5.43 -5.40 -7.33
N GLN A 194 6.72 -5.27 -7.62
CA GLN A 194 7.64 -6.40 -7.74
C GLN A 194 7.76 -7.16 -6.41
N LEU A 195 7.98 -6.47 -5.28
CA LEU A 195 7.98 -7.09 -3.95
C LEU A 195 6.69 -7.88 -3.70
N ILE A 196 5.52 -7.26 -3.97
CA ILE A 196 4.21 -7.90 -3.78
C ILE A 196 4.08 -9.15 -4.67
N HIS A 197 4.63 -9.13 -5.87
CA HIS A 197 4.64 -10.28 -6.76
C HIS A 197 5.58 -11.40 -6.25
N GLU A 198 6.80 -11.04 -5.85
CA GLU A 198 7.84 -12.00 -5.43
C GLU A 198 7.52 -12.64 -4.08
N TYR A 199 7.17 -11.86 -3.05
CA TYR A 199 6.86 -12.39 -1.71
C TYR A 199 5.42 -12.87 -1.57
N ASN A 200 4.53 -12.46 -2.46
CA ASN A 200 3.12 -12.82 -2.49
C ASN A 200 2.45 -12.79 -1.08
N PRO A 201 2.44 -11.63 -0.38
CA PRO A 201 1.87 -11.52 0.96
C PRO A 201 0.35 -11.79 0.94
N HIS A 202 -0.15 -12.47 1.97
CA HIS A 202 -1.59 -12.70 2.16
C HIS A 202 -2.30 -11.45 2.67
N VAL A 203 -1.58 -10.67 3.49
CA VAL A 203 -2.08 -9.45 4.14
C VAL A 203 -1.12 -8.30 3.87
N LEU A 204 -1.66 -7.12 3.58
CA LEU A 204 -0.92 -5.87 3.50
C LEU A 204 -1.54 -4.83 4.42
N ILE A 205 -0.71 -4.15 5.24
CA ILE A 205 -1.11 -3.03 6.11
C ILE A 205 -0.35 -1.78 5.69
N ASP A 206 -1.08 -0.72 5.32
CA ASP A 206 -0.52 0.55 4.83
C ASP A 206 -0.78 1.67 5.86
N LEU A 207 0.30 2.28 6.38
CA LEU A 207 0.26 3.17 7.53
C LEU A 207 0.30 4.64 7.12
N HIS A 208 -0.79 5.37 7.42
CA HIS A 208 -1.02 6.76 7.08
C HIS A 208 -1.33 7.65 8.27
N THR A 209 -1.49 8.95 7.99
CA THR A 209 -1.99 9.95 8.93
C THR A 209 -3.01 10.86 8.24
N THR A 210 -4.23 10.90 8.74
CA THR A 210 -5.32 11.70 8.18
C THR A 210 -5.53 13.03 8.88
N ASN A 211 -6.03 14.00 8.11
CA ASN A 211 -6.56 15.27 8.61
C ASN A 211 -8.02 15.45 8.12
N GLY A 212 -8.64 16.57 8.43
CA GLY A 212 -9.98 16.92 7.93
C GLY A 212 -10.97 17.16 9.05
N THR A 213 -11.99 16.32 9.13
CA THR A 213 -13.04 16.42 10.15
C THR A 213 -12.47 16.27 11.55
N ILE A 214 -12.91 17.14 12.47
CA ILE A 214 -12.56 17.01 13.88
C ILE A 214 -13.47 15.96 14.51
N HIS A 215 -12.88 14.81 14.83
CA HIS A 215 -13.57 13.63 15.39
C HIS A 215 -12.90 13.10 16.66
N GLY A 216 -13.59 12.22 17.38
CA GLY A 216 -13.13 11.65 18.65
C GLY A 216 -12.20 10.43 18.54
N TYR A 217 -12.02 9.87 17.35
CA TYR A 217 -11.21 8.67 17.14
C TYR A 217 -9.70 8.99 17.20
N HIS A 218 -8.90 8.06 17.74
CA HIS A 218 -7.44 8.13 17.77
C HIS A 218 -6.84 7.71 16.42
N LEU A 219 -7.49 6.73 15.78
CA LEU A 219 -7.12 6.22 14.48
C LEU A 219 -8.40 5.83 13.71
N THR A 220 -8.38 6.01 12.40
CA THR A 220 -9.39 5.47 11.49
C THR A 220 -8.75 4.49 10.50
N TYR A 221 -9.53 3.55 9.99
CA TYR A 221 -9.02 2.50 9.10
C TYR A 221 -9.99 2.22 7.94
N SER A 222 -9.49 1.55 6.90
CA SER A 222 -10.33 1.14 5.79
C SER A 222 -9.90 -0.22 5.23
N PRO A 223 -10.86 -1.12 4.97
CA PRO A 223 -10.67 -2.23 4.05
C PRO A 223 -10.60 -1.73 2.60
N PRO A 224 -10.36 -2.60 1.59
CA PRO A 224 -10.52 -2.25 0.18
C PRO A 224 -11.94 -1.74 -0.10
N LEU A 225 -12.02 -0.71 -0.92
CA LEU A 225 -13.27 0.00 -1.25
C LEU A 225 -13.74 -0.27 -2.68
N ASN A 226 -12.89 -0.87 -3.54
CA ASN A 226 -13.28 -1.18 -4.90
C ASN A 226 -14.36 -2.26 -4.91
N PRO A 227 -15.52 -2.05 -5.57
CA PRO A 227 -16.62 -3.02 -5.59
C PRO A 227 -16.24 -4.38 -6.20
N ASN A 228 -15.18 -4.42 -7.00
CA ASN A 228 -14.68 -5.66 -7.61
C ASN A 228 -13.76 -6.46 -6.70
N THR A 229 -13.42 -5.96 -5.50
CA THR A 229 -12.71 -6.77 -4.50
C THR A 229 -13.56 -7.99 -4.12
N ALA A 230 -12.92 -9.15 -4.01
CA ALA A 230 -13.62 -10.39 -3.67
C ALA A 230 -14.43 -10.24 -2.38
N LYS A 231 -15.71 -10.57 -2.47
CA LYS A 231 -16.66 -10.38 -1.36
C LYS A 231 -16.23 -11.07 -0.06
N PRO A 232 -15.71 -12.31 -0.04
CA PRO A 232 -15.26 -12.95 1.20
C PRO A 232 -14.18 -12.16 1.94
N ILE A 233 -13.25 -11.52 1.22
CA ILE A 233 -12.21 -10.65 1.81
C ILE A 233 -12.82 -9.42 2.47
N VAL A 234 -13.76 -8.77 1.77
CA VAL A 234 -14.45 -7.57 2.29
C VAL A 234 -15.31 -7.91 3.51
N ASP A 235 -16.01 -9.05 3.45
CA ASP A 235 -16.87 -9.53 4.55
C ASP A 235 -16.04 -9.84 5.80
N LEU A 236 -14.93 -10.57 5.68
CA LEU A 236 -14.00 -10.84 6.79
C LEU A 236 -13.53 -9.53 7.44
N LEU A 237 -13.04 -8.59 6.64
CA LEU A 237 -12.51 -7.32 7.16
C LEU A 237 -13.57 -6.45 7.83
N ARG A 238 -14.78 -6.38 7.27
CA ARG A 238 -15.84 -5.50 7.78
C ARG A 238 -16.63 -6.08 8.94
N ASN A 239 -16.84 -7.38 8.96
CA ASN A 239 -17.76 -7.99 9.90
C ASN A 239 -17.06 -8.67 11.08
N GLU A 240 -15.77 -8.99 10.94
CA GLU A 240 -15.02 -9.78 11.92
C GLU A 240 -13.71 -9.09 12.34
N TRP A 241 -12.72 -8.98 11.46
CA TRP A 241 -11.35 -8.58 11.77
C TRP A 241 -11.26 -7.16 12.37
N LEU A 242 -11.62 -6.14 11.58
CA LEU A 242 -11.46 -4.74 12.00
C LEU A 242 -12.34 -4.36 13.20
N PRO A 243 -13.59 -4.87 13.34
CA PRO A 243 -14.36 -4.70 14.56
C PRO A 243 -13.73 -5.34 15.80
N GLU A 244 -13.17 -6.55 15.68
CA GLU A 244 -12.52 -7.23 16.80
C GLU A 244 -11.23 -6.52 17.24
N VAL A 245 -10.37 -6.11 16.30
CA VAL A 245 -9.18 -5.29 16.57
C VAL A 245 -9.56 -4.02 17.32
N SER A 246 -10.57 -3.29 16.83
CA SER A 246 -11.05 -2.05 17.48
C SER A 246 -11.56 -2.30 18.90
N LYS A 247 -12.26 -3.41 19.12
CA LYS A 247 -12.79 -3.81 20.43
C LYS A 247 -11.65 -4.14 21.41
N ARG A 248 -10.61 -4.86 20.97
CA ARG A 248 -9.44 -5.20 21.80
C ARG A 248 -8.68 -3.94 22.21
N ILE A 249 -8.43 -3.03 21.28
CA ILE A 249 -7.77 -1.74 21.55
C ILE A 249 -8.60 -0.90 22.52
N LYS A 250 -9.92 -0.85 22.31
CA LYS A 250 -10.81 -0.15 23.24
C LYS A 250 -10.76 -0.73 24.65
N ALA A 251 -10.74 -2.04 24.79
CA ALA A 251 -10.69 -2.72 26.08
C ALA A 251 -9.36 -2.50 26.82
N THR A 252 -8.24 -2.46 26.08
CA THR A 252 -6.89 -2.36 26.67
C THR A 252 -6.48 -0.92 26.97
N TYR A 253 -6.77 0.02 26.06
CA TYR A 253 -6.24 1.39 26.10
C TYR A 253 -7.30 2.47 26.25
N ASP A 254 -8.61 2.14 26.24
CA ASP A 254 -9.77 3.06 26.15
C ASP A 254 -9.70 3.98 24.93
N TRP A 255 -9.04 3.58 23.84
CA TRP A 255 -8.95 4.33 22.60
C TRP A 255 -10.03 3.89 21.61
N ASP A 256 -10.62 4.88 20.92
CA ASP A 256 -11.67 4.63 19.93
C ASP A 256 -11.08 4.62 18.53
N PHE A 257 -11.27 3.50 17.82
CA PHE A 257 -10.91 3.33 16.43
C PHE A 257 -12.17 3.05 15.60
N TYR A 258 -12.20 3.52 14.35
CA TYR A 258 -13.38 3.36 13.50
C TYR A 258 -13.03 3.41 12.02
N TYR A 259 -14.01 3.13 11.18
CA TYR A 259 -13.87 3.26 9.74
C TYR A 259 -13.57 4.69 9.32
N TYR A 260 -12.61 4.85 8.41
CA TYR A 260 -12.22 6.14 7.85
C TYR A 260 -13.40 6.90 7.26
N GLY A 261 -13.43 8.19 7.50
CA GLY A 261 -14.38 9.08 6.86
C GLY A 261 -14.17 10.55 7.19
N ASN A 262 -14.87 11.37 6.43
CA ASN A 262 -14.93 12.82 6.62
C ASN A 262 -16.36 13.32 6.41
N VAL A 263 -16.72 14.36 7.15
CA VAL A 263 -17.96 15.10 6.95
C VAL A 263 -17.71 16.17 5.87
N PRO A 264 -18.55 16.27 4.83
CA PRO A 264 -18.44 17.30 3.81
C PRO A 264 -18.49 18.71 4.42
N ARG A 265 -17.77 19.65 3.81
CA ARG A 265 -17.79 21.06 4.24
C ARG A 265 -19.20 21.64 4.12
N SER A 266 -19.60 22.45 5.08
CA SER A 266 -20.87 23.18 5.04
C SER A 266 -20.98 24.03 3.77
N GLY A 267 -22.17 24.03 3.14
CA GLY A 267 -22.43 24.76 1.90
C GLY A 267 -22.01 24.00 0.61
N GLY A 268 -21.50 22.78 0.70
CA GLY A 268 -21.28 21.91 -0.44
C GLY A 268 -22.58 21.26 -0.95
N THR A 269 -22.51 20.56 -2.09
CA THR A 269 -23.65 19.86 -2.72
C THR A 269 -23.93 18.48 -2.12
N ARG A 270 -23.00 17.93 -1.32
CA ARG A 270 -23.18 16.63 -0.67
C ARG A 270 -24.00 16.76 0.61
N GLU A 271 -24.90 15.79 0.85
CA GLU A 271 -25.60 15.71 2.13
C GLU A 271 -24.59 15.51 3.28
N ARG A 272 -24.98 15.96 4.50
CA ARG A 272 -24.17 15.72 5.70
C ARG A 272 -24.10 14.21 6.00
N GLY A 273 -22.91 13.65 6.09
CA GLY A 273 -22.69 12.22 6.33
C GLY A 273 -21.21 11.90 6.50
N TRP A 274 -20.90 10.65 6.80
CA TRP A 274 -19.55 10.13 7.01
C TRP A 274 -19.04 9.48 5.73
N TYR A 275 -18.22 10.18 4.94
CA TYR A 275 -17.75 9.76 3.62
C TYR A 275 -16.34 9.21 3.67
N THR A 276 -16.17 7.97 3.19
CA THR A 276 -14.84 7.40 2.93
C THR A 276 -14.15 8.06 1.72
N PHE A 277 -12.90 7.66 1.44
CA PHE A 277 -12.16 8.14 0.26
C PHE A 277 -12.56 7.37 -1.01
N ASP A 278 -11.75 7.47 -2.06
CA ASP A 278 -12.01 6.97 -3.41
C ASP A 278 -11.83 5.44 -3.51
N HIS A 279 -12.64 4.78 -4.37
CA HIS A 279 -12.61 3.34 -4.63
C HIS A 279 -11.59 2.90 -5.66
N ARG A 280 -11.01 3.84 -6.41
CA ARG A 280 -10.13 3.55 -7.54
C ARG A 280 -8.84 2.85 -7.08
N PRO A 281 -8.34 1.86 -7.84
CA PRO A 281 -7.16 1.09 -7.45
C PRO A 281 -5.82 1.84 -7.62
N ARG A 282 -5.83 3.12 -8.00
CA ARG A 282 -4.67 3.99 -7.83
C ARG A 282 -4.22 4.10 -6.38
N PHE A 283 -5.12 3.86 -5.42
CA PHE A 283 -4.84 3.74 -4.00
C PHE A 283 -4.37 2.34 -3.64
N ASN A 284 -3.36 2.25 -2.79
CA ASN A 284 -2.70 1.00 -2.43
C ASN A 284 -3.67 -0.09 -1.96
N ASN A 285 -4.47 0.17 -0.94
CA ASN A 285 -5.39 -0.84 -0.39
C ASN A 285 -6.42 -1.36 -1.41
N ASN A 286 -6.91 -0.50 -2.33
CA ASN A 286 -7.83 -0.91 -3.38
C ASN A 286 -7.12 -1.76 -4.46
N TYR A 287 -5.88 -1.39 -4.80
CA TYR A 287 -5.04 -2.16 -5.71
C TYR A 287 -4.78 -3.58 -5.18
N ILE A 288 -4.42 -3.69 -3.91
CA ILE A 288 -4.18 -4.97 -3.24
C ILE A 288 -5.45 -5.80 -3.16
N GLY A 289 -6.61 -5.16 -2.93
CA GLY A 289 -7.92 -5.84 -2.97
C GLY A 289 -8.23 -6.47 -4.34
N LEU A 290 -7.86 -5.82 -5.46
CA LEU A 290 -7.99 -6.39 -6.81
C LEU A 290 -6.98 -7.49 -7.12
N ARG A 291 -5.95 -7.67 -6.31
CA ARG A 291 -5.01 -8.79 -6.36
C ARG A 291 -5.46 -9.97 -5.50
N ASN A 292 -6.71 -9.98 -5.03
CA ASN A 292 -7.27 -11.00 -4.13
C ASN A 292 -6.49 -11.12 -2.80
N ARG A 293 -5.95 -10.01 -2.27
CA ARG A 293 -5.23 -10.00 -1.01
C ARG A 293 -5.95 -9.13 0.01
N ILE A 294 -5.80 -9.48 1.28
CA ILE A 294 -6.32 -8.69 2.40
C ILE A 294 -5.51 -7.40 2.48
N ALA A 295 -6.19 -6.26 2.46
CA ALA A 295 -5.55 -4.96 2.59
C ALA A 295 -6.21 -4.12 3.67
N ILE A 296 -5.41 -3.53 4.53
CA ILE A 296 -5.85 -2.68 5.65
C ILE A 296 -5.12 -1.35 5.55
N LEU A 297 -5.87 -0.28 5.34
CA LEU A 297 -5.35 1.08 5.45
C LEU A 297 -5.55 1.57 6.88
N SER A 298 -4.49 2.13 7.49
CA SER A 298 -4.48 2.78 8.79
C SER A 298 -4.29 4.28 8.64
N GLU A 299 -5.06 5.09 9.39
CA GLU A 299 -5.02 6.56 9.35
C GLU A 299 -5.00 7.12 10.76
N ALA A 300 -3.80 7.29 11.34
CA ALA A 300 -3.64 7.95 12.61
C ALA A 300 -4.09 9.42 12.52
N TYR A 301 -4.64 9.97 13.62
CA TYR A 301 -5.30 11.26 13.58
C TYR A 301 -4.32 12.43 13.70
N SER A 302 -4.17 13.26 12.67
CA SER A 302 -3.22 14.37 12.58
C SER A 302 -3.24 15.34 13.75
N TYR A 303 -4.37 15.49 14.43
CA TYR A 303 -4.52 16.46 15.52
C TYR A 303 -4.25 15.85 16.90
N ALA A 304 -4.02 14.54 17.00
CA ALA A 304 -3.43 13.91 18.19
C ALA A 304 -1.94 14.29 18.31
N ALA A 305 -1.38 14.23 19.51
CA ALA A 305 0.05 14.43 19.72
C ALA A 305 0.87 13.43 18.89
N PHE A 306 2.11 13.77 18.56
CA PHE A 306 2.92 12.89 17.70
C PHE A 306 3.17 11.54 18.35
N GLU A 307 3.45 11.53 19.66
CA GLU A 307 3.55 10.32 20.48
C GLU A 307 2.27 9.47 20.40
N ASP A 308 1.10 10.07 20.66
CA ASP A 308 -0.19 9.36 20.62
C ASP A 308 -0.45 8.75 19.24
N ARG A 309 -0.06 9.43 18.15
CA ARG A 309 -0.19 8.88 16.80
C ARG A 309 0.72 7.67 16.56
N ILE A 310 1.96 7.72 17.07
CA ILE A 310 2.90 6.60 16.99
C ILE A 310 2.31 5.40 17.76
N LEU A 311 1.88 5.61 19.00
CA LEU A 311 1.31 4.56 19.83
C LEU A 311 0.00 4.00 19.25
N ALA A 312 -0.89 4.87 18.76
CA ALA A 312 -2.13 4.41 18.11
C ALA A 312 -1.84 3.52 16.90
N THR A 313 -0.83 3.88 16.11
CA THR A 313 -0.40 3.09 14.95
C THR A 313 0.25 1.78 15.40
N LEU A 314 1.13 1.81 16.40
CA LEU A 314 1.79 0.62 16.94
C LEU A 314 0.76 -0.40 17.46
N TYR A 315 -0.15 0.01 18.33
CA TYR A 315 -1.20 -0.86 18.89
C TYR A 315 -2.13 -1.41 17.80
N PHE A 316 -2.42 -0.60 16.78
CA PHE A 316 -3.21 -1.07 15.65
C PHE A 316 -2.48 -2.15 14.86
N VAL A 317 -1.18 -1.98 14.61
CA VAL A 317 -0.34 -2.96 13.90
C VAL A 317 -0.24 -4.24 14.73
N GLU A 318 0.09 -4.15 16.02
CA GLU A 318 0.21 -5.29 16.93
C GLU A 318 -1.07 -6.13 16.98
N GLU A 319 -2.24 -5.49 17.12
CA GLU A 319 -3.52 -6.20 17.18
C GLU A 319 -3.93 -6.80 15.82
N ASN A 320 -3.54 -6.18 14.70
CA ASN A 320 -3.75 -6.78 13.38
C ASN A 320 -2.82 -7.99 13.16
N ILE A 321 -1.57 -7.95 13.64
CA ILE A 321 -0.67 -9.11 13.59
C ILE A 321 -1.17 -10.21 14.53
N ASN A 322 -1.64 -9.88 15.73
CA ASN A 322 -2.26 -10.85 16.65
C ASN A 322 -3.44 -11.57 15.99
N TYR A 323 -4.34 -10.81 15.34
CA TYR A 323 -5.46 -11.40 14.61
C TYR A 323 -4.98 -12.31 13.48
N ALA A 324 -3.97 -11.87 12.70
CA ALA A 324 -3.40 -12.67 11.62
C ALA A 324 -2.73 -13.95 12.15
N TYR A 325 -2.07 -13.90 13.30
CA TYR A 325 -1.48 -15.04 13.97
C TYR A 325 -2.54 -16.06 14.41
N GLU A 326 -3.58 -15.59 15.10
CA GLU A 326 -4.68 -16.45 15.58
C GLU A 326 -5.46 -17.12 14.44
N HIS A 327 -5.50 -16.50 13.26
CA HIS A 327 -6.29 -16.95 12.11
C HIS A 327 -5.44 -17.31 10.88
N ALA A 328 -4.14 -17.56 11.04
CA ALA A 328 -3.18 -17.73 9.94
C ALA A 328 -3.64 -18.72 8.86
N SER A 329 -4.04 -19.95 9.26
CA SER A 329 -4.50 -20.98 8.32
C SER A 329 -5.81 -20.61 7.62
N ALA A 330 -6.74 -19.95 8.32
CA ALA A 330 -8.00 -19.52 7.73
C ALA A 330 -7.78 -18.41 6.70
N ILE A 331 -6.80 -17.52 6.94
CA ILE A 331 -6.40 -16.49 6.00
C ILE A 331 -5.81 -17.11 4.72
N GLN A 332 -4.92 -18.08 4.84
CA GLN A 332 -4.35 -18.81 3.69
C GLN A 332 -5.45 -19.46 2.86
N GLN A 333 -6.32 -20.22 3.50
CA GLN A 333 -7.43 -20.92 2.82
C GLN A 333 -8.34 -19.92 2.10
N LEU A 334 -8.70 -18.80 2.73
CA LEU A 334 -9.51 -17.75 2.10
C LEU A 334 -8.86 -17.20 0.83
N ILE A 335 -7.54 -16.95 0.87
CA ILE A 335 -6.81 -16.43 -0.29
C ILE A 335 -6.70 -17.49 -1.38
N GLU A 336 -6.37 -18.74 -1.05
CA GLU A 336 -6.32 -19.86 -2.00
C GLU A 336 -7.67 -20.07 -2.69
N ASP A 337 -8.76 -20.12 -1.92
CA ASP A 337 -10.11 -20.26 -2.45
C ASP A 337 -10.48 -19.09 -3.37
N THR A 338 -10.06 -17.88 -3.02
CA THR A 338 -10.32 -16.68 -3.82
C THR A 338 -9.51 -16.66 -5.13
N ASP A 339 -8.25 -17.09 -5.08
CA ASP A 339 -7.37 -17.16 -6.26
C ASP A 339 -7.82 -18.22 -7.28
N LEU A 340 -8.51 -19.27 -6.81
CA LEU A 340 -9.09 -20.34 -7.66
C LEU A 340 -10.45 -19.96 -8.28
N GLN A 341 -11.09 -18.89 -7.83
CA GLN A 341 -12.39 -18.47 -8.37
C GLN A 341 -12.22 -17.77 -9.72
N THR A 342 -12.84 -18.33 -10.75
CA THR A 342 -12.94 -17.62 -12.03
C THR A 342 -13.93 -16.47 -11.94
N ILE A 343 -13.58 -15.36 -12.57
CA ILE A 343 -14.48 -14.21 -12.73
C ILE A 343 -15.05 -14.09 -14.14
N VAL A 344 -14.70 -15.01 -15.02
CA VAL A 344 -15.21 -15.02 -16.41
C VAL A 344 -16.75 -15.09 -16.39
N GLY A 345 -17.37 -14.14 -17.06
CA GLY A 345 -18.83 -14.01 -17.08
C GLY A 345 -19.43 -13.21 -15.91
N GLU A 346 -18.65 -12.83 -14.90
CA GLU A 346 -19.14 -11.92 -13.85
C GLU A 346 -19.36 -10.52 -14.39
N SER A 347 -20.40 -9.85 -13.86
CA SER A 347 -20.65 -8.43 -14.12
C SER A 347 -19.85 -7.58 -13.13
N LEU A 348 -18.76 -6.97 -13.58
CA LEU A 348 -17.86 -6.19 -12.76
C LEU A 348 -18.01 -4.69 -13.00
N ALA A 349 -17.77 -3.89 -11.96
CA ALA A 349 -17.83 -2.44 -12.02
C ALA A 349 -16.68 -1.88 -12.87
N VAL A 350 -16.99 -0.97 -13.79
CA VAL A 350 -16.01 -0.12 -14.49
C VAL A 350 -16.07 1.31 -13.97
N ARG A 351 -17.19 1.70 -13.33
CA ARG A 351 -17.38 2.97 -12.62
C ARG A 351 -18.25 2.78 -11.41
N SER A 352 -18.02 3.60 -10.39
CA SER A 352 -18.76 3.47 -9.13
C SER A 352 -19.02 4.81 -8.46
N THR A 353 -19.96 4.82 -7.53
CA THR A 353 -20.28 5.96 -6.67
C THR A 353 -20.45 5.51 -5.24
N HIS A 354 -20.33 6.43 -4.28
CA HIS A 354 -20.59 6.14 -2.88
C HIS A 354 -21.98 5.55 -2.69
N LYS A 355 -22.06 4.50 -1.87
CA LYS A 355 -23.31 3.91 -1.42
C LYS A 355 -23.63 4.43 -0.01
N ARG A 356 -24.83 4.99 0.15
CA ARG A 356 -25.36 5.43 1.44
C ARG A 356 -25.75 4.22 2.28
N SER A 357 -25.43 4.22 3.58
CA SER A 357 -25.93 3.20 4.51
C SER A 357 -27.45 3.22 4.60
N GLN A 358 -28.06 2.07 4.90
CA GLN A 358 -29.52 1.99 5.04
C GLN A 358 -30.01 2.76 6.28
N GLU A 359 -29.26 2.61 7.39
CA GLU A 359 -29.54 3.26 8.66
C GLU A 359 -28.42 4.25 9.04
N PRO A 360 -28.74 5.29 9.80
CA PRO A 360 -27.72 6.15 10.40
C PRO A 360 -26.79 5.34 11.31
N VAL A 361 -25.53 5.75 11.34
CA VAL A 361 -24.50 5.20 12.24
C VAL A 361 -24.08 6.25 13.25
N THR A 362 -23.61 5.81 14.42
CA THR A 362 -23.05 6.71 15.43
C THR A 362 -21.61 7.04 15.09
N ILE A 363 -21.31 8.31 14.85
CA ILE A 363 -19.95 8.83 14.67
C ILE A 363 -19.56 9.64 15.90
N LEU A 364 -18.36 9.38 16.43
CA LEU A 364 -17.80 10.15 17.53
C LEU A 364 -17.16 11.41 16.99
N MET A 365 -17.84 12.54 17.10
CA MET A 365 -17.27 13.85 16.83
C MET A 365 -16.41 14.29 18.03
N GLY A 366 -15.42 15.15 17.75
CA GLY A 366 -14.48 15.65 18.75
C GLY A 366 -14.40 17.17 18.76
N ASP A 367 -13.47 17.67 19.57
CA ASP A 367 -13.05 19.07 19.58
C ASP A 367 -11.53 19.17 19.38
N ALA A 368 -11.07 20.31 18.88
CA ALA A 368 -9.66 20.63 18.77
C ALA A 368 -9.43 22.09 19.17
N VAL A 369 -8.29 22.35 19.79
CA VAL A 369 -7.84 23.71 20.11
C VAL A 369 -6.69 24.10 19.20
N GLU A 370 -6.57 25.41 18.97
CA GLU A 370 -5.46 25.98 18.22
C GLU A 370 -4.25 26.16 19.13
N GLU A 371 -3.12 25.65 18.69
CA GLU A 371 -1.80 25.89 19.29
C GLU A 371 -0.86 26.42 18.23
N ARG A 372 0.22 27.09 18.64
CA ARG A 372 1.21 27.63 17.73
C ARG A 372 2.47 26.79 17.72
N ASN A 373 2.94 26.44 16.52
CA ASN A 373 4.26 25.85 16.37
C ASN A 373 5.31 26.81 16.94
N PRO A 374 6.16 26.35 17.86
CA PRO A 374 7.11 27.21 18.59
C PRO A 374 8.18 27.85 17.65
N TYR A 375 8.44 27.26 16.50
CA TYR A 375 9.46 27.75 15.56
C TYR A 375 8.88 28.65 14.49
N THR A 376 7.69 28.34 13.96
CA THR A 376 7.09 29.10 12.82
C THR A 376 5.97 30.03 13.23
N GLY A 377 5.38 29.85 14.41
CA GLY A 377 4.17 30.53 14.85
C GLY A 377 2.89 30.11 14.12
N GLN A 378 2.95 29.17 13.16
CA GLN A 378 1.79 28.66 12.43
C GLN A 378 0.85 27.88 13.37
N ILE A 379 -0.44 27.93 13.04
CA ILE A 379 -1.47 27.26 13.81
C ILE A 379 -1.43 25.77 13.52
N MET A 380 -1.25 24.98 14.58
CA MET A 380 -1.50 23.54 14.67
C MET A 380 -2.84 23.32 15.39
N LEU A 381 -3.48 22.20 15.12
CA LEU A 381 -4.68 21.78 15.87
C LEU A 381 -4.30 20.67 16.85
N ARG A 382 -4.70 20.81 18.11
CA ARG A 382 -4.56 19.75 19.10
C ARG A 382 -5.93 19.16 19.46
N ARG A 383 -6.08 17.84 19.22
CA ARG A 383 -7.25 17.06 19.61
C ARG A 383 -7.53 17.22 21.12
N GLN A 384 -8.80 17.30 21.47
CA GLN A 384 -9.29 17.23 22.83
C GLN A 384 -9.89 15.84 23.11
N GLU A 385 -9.88 15.43 24.38
CA GLU A 385 -10.49 14.15 24.79
C GLU A 385 -12.03 14.22 24.83
N THR A 386 -12.62 14.78 23.78
CA THR A 386 -14.06 14.93 23.64
C THR A 386 -14.62 13.85 22.74
N ARG A 387 -15.67 13.18 23.18
CA ARG A 387 -16.40 12.15 22.45
C ARG A 387 -17.87 12.55 22.39
N ARG A 388 -18.30 13.16 21.29
CA ARG A 388 -19.70 13.54 21.06
C ARG A 388 -20.33 12.64 20.02
N PRO A 389 -21.21 11.70 20.43
CA PRO A 389 -21.90 10.84 19.47
C PRO A 389 -22.89 11.65 18.63
N GLU A 390 -22.76 11.56 17.30
CA GLU A 390 -23.71 12.12 16.34
C GLU A 390 -24.24 11.02 15.42
N GLN A 391 -25.54 11.04 15.15
CA GLN A 391 -26.17 10.14 14.19
C GLN A 391 -26.06 10.73 12.78
N MET A 392 -25.49 9.99 11.84
CA MET A 392 -25.41 10.37 10.44
C MET A 392 -25.33 9.16 9.51
N TYR A 393 -25.70 9.32 8.25
CA TYR A 393 -25.53 8.25 7.29
C TYR A 393 -24.05 8.07 6.91
N ALA A 394 -23.62 6.81 6.78
CA ALA A 394 -22.30 6.48 6.29
C ALA A 394 -22.32 6.27 4.77
N PHE A 395 -21.30 6.81 4.12
CA PHE A 395 -20.96 6.61 2.71
C PHE A 395 -19.59 5.89 2.66
N GLY A 396 -19.52 4.76 3.36
CA GLY A 396 -18.31 3.99 3.61
C GLY A 396 -18.08 2.84 2.63
N THR A 397 -18.94 2.68 1.63
CA THR A 397 -18.85 1.68 0.56
C THR A 397 -19.20 2.30 -0.78
N PHE A 398 -18.98 1.54 -1.85
CA PHE A 398 -19.32 1.94 -3.21
C PHE A 398 -20.28 0.95 -3.86
N GLN A 399 -21.04 1.44 -4.84
CA GLN A 399 -21.90 0.64 -5.71
C GLN A 399 -21.59 0.97 -7.17
N PRO A 400 -21.64 -0.03 -8.07
CA PRO A 400 -21.45 0.21 -9.50
C PRO A 400 -22.47 1.22 -10.06
N THR A 401 -22.01 2.13 -10.91
CA THR A 401 -22.83 2.97 -11.79
C THR A 401 -22.82 2.45 -13.22
N GLU A 402 -21.71 1.81 -13.61
CA GLU A 402 -21.55 1.13 -14.89
C GLU A 402 -20.82 -0.19 -14.66
N THR A 403 -21.23 -1.23 -15.38
CA THR A 403 -20.61 -2.56 -15.33
C THR A 403 -20.33 -3.08 -16.74
N GLU A 404 -19.37 -4.02 -16.82
CA GLU A 404 -19.09 -4.84 -17.99
C GLU A 404 -18.98 -6.32 -17.59
N THR A 405 -19.27 -7.21 -18.53
CA THR A 405 -19.06 -8.64 -18.34
C THR A 405 -17.57 -8.96 -18.53
N ALA A 406 -16.97 -9.64 -17.56
CA ALA A 406 -15.58 -10.08 -17.65
C ALA A 406 -15.42 -11.12 -18.77
N PRO A 407 -14.54 -10.89 -19.77
CA PRO A 407 -14.35 -11.79 -20.89
C PRO A 407 -13.49 -13.00 -20.49
N LYS A 408 -13.31 -13.96 -21.39
CA LYS A 408 -12.32 -15.04 -21.20
C LYS A 408 -10.90 -14.54 -21.29
N THR A 409 -10.63 -13.67 -22.28
CA THR A 409 -9.26 -13.31 -22.66
C THR A 409 -9.25 -11.93 -23.31
N TYR A 410 -8.19 -11.16 -23.05
CA TYR A 410 -7.86 -9.98 -23.83
C TYR A 410 -6.70 -10.28 -24.79
N PHE A 411 -6.73 -9.63 -25.96
CA PHE A 411 -5.70 -9.76 -27.00
C PHE A 411 -5.07 -8.38 -27.25
N ILE A 412 -3.79 -8.25 -26.94
CA ILE A 412 -3.05 -6.99 -27.05
C ILE A 412 -2.14 -7.06 -28.29
N PRO A 413 -2.26 -6.14 -29.26
CA PRO A 413 -1.35 -6.07 -30.38
C PRO A 413 0.12 -5.91 -29.95
N ALA A 414 1.04 -6.65 -30.57
CA ALA A 414 2.48 -6.62 -30.24
C ALA A 414 3.12 -5.21 -30.32
N ALA A 415 2.53 -4.30 -31.11
CA ALA A 415 2.98 -2.91 -31.22
C ALA A 415 2.69 -2.06 -29.97
N MET A 416 1.82 -2.51 -29.08
CA MET A 416 1.44 -1.77 -27.85
C MET A 416 2.44 -2.03 -26.71
N THR A 417 3.72 -1.77 -26.96
CA THR A 417 4.83 -2.11 -26.05
C THR A 417 4.68 -1.51 -24.66
N THR A 418 4.21 -0.27 -24.54
CA THR A 418 3.97 0.38 -23.25
C THR A 418 2.91 -0.36 -22.42
N VAL A 419 1.84 -0.83 -23.07
CA VAL A 419 0.78 -1.59 -22.39
C VAL A 419 1.30 -2.95 -21.94
N ILE A 420 2.03 -3.63 -22.83
CA ILE A 420 2.64 -4.94 -22.54
C ILE A 420 3.57 -4.84 -21.34
N GLU A 421 4.48 -3.85 -21.36
CA GLU A 421 5.41 -3.59 -20.24
C GLU A 421 4.65 -3.38 -18.91
N ARG A 422 3.52 -2.67 -18.93
CA ARG A 422 2.72 -2.48 -17.70
C ARG A 422 2.05 -3.75 -17.23
N ILE A 423 1.47 -4.54 -18.12
CA ILE A 423 0.86 -5.84 -17.80
C ILE A 423 1.88 -6.78 -17.16
N GLU A 424 3.07 -6.88 -17.75
CA GLU A 424 4.17 -7.69 -17.21
C GLU A 424 4.67 -7.16 -15.85
N ALA A 425 4.82 -5.83 -15.71
CA ALA A 425 5.24 -5.20 -14.45
C ALA A 425 4.26 -5.43 -13.29
N HIS A 426 2.98 -5.64 -13.57
CA HIS A 426 1.99 -6.04 -12.57
C HIS A 426 2.10 -7.52 -12.15
N GLY A 427 2.95 -8.32 -12.80
CA GLY A 427 3.07 -9.76 -12.57
C GLY A 427 1.90 -10.57 -13.14
N ILE A 428 1.17 -10.03 -14.11
CA ILE A 428 0.06 -10.69 -14.78
C ILE A 428 0.61 -11.76 -15.72
N TRP A 429 0.06 -12.98 -15.62
CA TRP A 429 0.42 -14.07 -16.51
C TRP A 429 -0.11 -13.84 -17.92
N VAL A 430 0.76 -14.05 -18.90
CA VAL A 430 0.48 -13.80 -20.31
C VAL A 430 1.05 -14.92 -21.20
N GLU A 431 0.44 -15.10 -22.37
CA GLU A 431 0.96 -15.96 -23.45
C GLU A 431 1.16 -15.13 -24.71
N THR A 432 1.91 -15.66 -25.65
CA THR A 432 2.10 -15.05 -26.98
C THR A 432 1.59 -15.98 -28.07
N LEU A 433 0.77 -15.45 -28.98
CA LEU A 433 0.24 -16.21 -30.11
C LEU A 433 1.40 -16.59 -31.06
N SER A 434 1.63 -17.90 -31.23
CA SER A 434 2.75 -18.42 -32.01
C SER A 434 2.52 -18.42 -33.54
N ALA A 435 1.24 -18.43 -33.95
CA ALA A 435 0.83 -18.42 -35.35
C ALA A 435 -0.47 -17.63 -35.53
N PRO A 436 -0.76 -17.11 -36.75
CA PRO A 436 -2.04 -16.43 -36.99
C PRO A 436 -3.23 -17.33 -36.69
N ARG A 437 -4.25 -16.74 -35.98
CA ARG A 437 -5.45 -17.46 -35.56
C ARG A 437 -6.70 -16.63 -35.84
N GLU A 438 -7.69 -17.22 -36.52
CA GLU A 438 -8.99 -16.61 -36.72
C GLU A 438 -9.90 -16.91 -35.52
N LEU A 439 -10.50 -15.87 -34.95
CA LEU A 439 -11.36 -15.93 -33.75
C LEU A 439 -12.59 -15.05 -33.94
N VAL A 440 -13.69 -15.44 -33.27
CA VAL A 440 -14.84 -14.56 -33.04
C VAL A 440 -14.61 -13.80 -31.76
N LEU A 441 -14.50 -12.49 -31.85
CA LEU A 441 -14.08 -11.60 -30.77
C LEU A 441 -15.06 -10.43 -30.63
N GLU A 442 -14.88 -9.65 -29.59
CA GLU A 442 -15.50 -8.34 -29.44
C GLU A 442 -14.46 -7.23 -29.58
N THR A 443 -14.84 -6.20 -30.33
CA THR A 443 -14.13 -4.94 -30.45
C THR A 443 -14.97 -3.80 -29.88
N PHE A 444 -14.34 -2.85 -29.18
CA PHE A 444 -15.06 -1.71 -28.64
C PHE A 444 -15.07 -0.56 -29.66
N ARG A 445 -16.26 -0.21 -30.16
CA ARG A 445 -16.45 0.96 -31.03
C ARG A 445 -16.42 2.22 -30.19
N ILE A 446 -15.61 3.20 -30.60
CA ILE A 446 -15.49 4.50 -29.95
C ILE A 446 -16.48 5.47 -30.59
N ASP A 447 -17.47 5.91 -29.84
CA ASP A 447 -18.46 6.90 -30.27
C ASP A 447 -17.98 8.33 -29.94
N SER A 448 -17.33 8.51 -28.77
CA SER A 448 -16.71 9.77 -28.37
C SER A 448 -15.60 9.57 -27.34
N THR A 449 -14.75 10.60 -27.22
CA THR A 449 -13.63 10.64 -26.29
C THR A 449 -13.68 11.93 -25.49
N HIS A 450 -13.44 11.85 -24.19
CA HIS A 450 -13.19 13.01 -23.32
C HIS A 450 -11.78 12.91 -22.73
N VAL A 451 -11.03 14.02 -22.79
CA VAL A 451 -9.70 14.15 -22.17
C VAL A 451 -9.78 15.27 -21.15
N ALA A 452 -9.30 15.01 -19.94
CA ALA A 452 -9.31 15.99 -18.86
C ALA A 452 -8.53 17.27 -19.23
N ASP A 453 -9.08 18.45 -18.89
CA ASP A 453 -8.45 19.75 -19.19
C ASP A 453 -7.12 19.93 -18.47
N ARG A 454 -6.98 19.40 -17.27
CA ARG A 454 -5.80 19.52 -16.43
C ARG A 454 -5.13 18.16 -16.18
N PRO A 455 -3.80 18.11 -16.18
CA PRO A 455 -3.11 16.87 -15.82
C PRO A 455 -3.30 16.57 -14.32
N PHE A 456 -3.41 15.28 -14.02
CA PHE A 456 -3.35 14.74 -12.68
C PHE A 456 -2.21 13.70 -12.61
N GLN A 457 -1.30 13.84 -11.65
CA GLN A 457 -0.12 12.96 -11.52
C GLN A 457 0.66 12.79 -12.85
N GLY A 458 0.89 13.90 -13.54
CA GLY A 458 1.64 13.98 -14.78
C GLY A 458 0.87 13.57 -16.05
N ARG A 459 -0.38 13.09 -15.96
CA ARG A 459 -1.16 12.58 -17.09
C ARG A 459 -2.54 13.23 -17.19
N ARG A 460 -3.09 13.34 -18.42
CA ARG A 460 -4.47 13.79 -18.65
C ARG A 460 -5.37 12.57 -18.76
N GLU A 461 -6.25 12.38 -17.77
CA GLU A 461 -7.18 11.26 -17.75
C GLU A 461 -8.06 11.25 -19.00
N ARG A 462 -8.20 10.07 -19.62
CA ARG A 462 -9.01 9.85 -20.81
C ARG A 462 -10.21 8.97 -20.48
N THR A 463 -11.36 9.28 -21.07
CA THR A 463 -12.58 8.50 -20.98
C THR A 463 -13.10 8.21 -22.38
N LEU A 464 -13.42 6.96 -22.66
CA LEU A 464 -14.11 6.57 -23.88
C LEU A 464 -15.58 6.29 -23.62
N PHE A 465 -16.40 6.64 -24.60
CA PHE A 465 -17.81 6.27 -24.68
C PHE A 465 -18.02 5.44 -25.95
N GLY A 466 -18.78 4.36 -25.87
CA GLY A 466 -18.99 3.44 -26.98
C GLY A 466 -19.61 2.12 -26.53
N ALA A 467 -19.55 1.14 -27.38
CA ALA A 467 -20.10 -0.19 -27.13
C ALA A 467 -19.28 -1.29 -27.82
N TYR A 468 -19.37 -2.48 -27.31
CA TYR A 468 -18.79 -3.67 -27.94
C TYR A 468 -19.62 -4.15 -29.12
N GLU A 469 -18.90 -4.61 -30.15
CA GLU A 469 -19.46 -5.22 -31.36
C GLU A 469 -18.73 -6.54 -31.65
N SER A 470 -19.47 -7.56 -32.05
CA SER A 470 -18.86 -8.85 -32.47
C SER A 470 -18.13 -8.70 -33.80
N VAL A 471 -16.95 -9.32 -33.91
CA VAL A 471 -16.12 -9.32 -35.11
C VAL A 471 -15.38 -10.66 -35.26
N THR A 472 -15.37 -11.20 -36.48
CA THR A 472 -14.43 -12.29 -36.81
C THR A 472 -13.13 -11.69 -37.33
N LYS A 473 -12.02 -12.01 -36.69
CA LYS A 473 -10.72 -11.41 -37.01
C LYS A 473 -9.59 -12.43 -36.90
N THR A 474 -8.68 -12.39 -37.86
CA THR A 474 -7.42 -13.13 -37.79
C THR A 474 -6.39 -12.30 -37.02
N LEU A 475 -5.99 -12.79 -35.86
CA LEU A 475 -4.92 -12.20 -35.07
C LEU A 475 -3.57 -12.67 -35.59
N PRO A 476 -2.55 -11.80 -35.76
CA PRO A 476 -1.23 -12.18 -36.19
C PRO A 476 -0.45 -12.90 -35.08
N ALA A 477 0.57 -13.68 -35.45
CA ALA A 477 1.57 -14.15 -34.51
C ALA A 477 2.21 -12.95 -33.77
N GLY A 478 2.60 -13.14 -32.50
CA GLY A 478 3.14 -12.09 -31.65
C GLY A 478 2.08 -11.30 -30.87
N THR A 479 0.78 -11.50 -31.15
CA THR A 479 -0.29 -10.92 -30.32
C THR A 479 -0.18 -11.49 -28.91
N LEU A 480 -0.21 -10.62 -27.88
CA LEU A 480 -0.22 -11.03 -26.48
C LEU A 480 -1.62 -11.50 -26.09
N ILE A 481 -1.68 -12.63 -25.43
CA ILE A 481 -2.89 -13.26 -24.88
C ILE A 481 -2.88 -13.06 -23.38
N VAL A 482 -3.90 -12.42 -22.83
CA VAL A 482 -4.04 -12.15 -21.40
C VAL A 482 -5.32 -12.82 -20.89
N PRO A 483 -5.25 -14.04 -20.36
CA PRO A 483 -6.41 -14.72 -19.80
C PRO A 483 -6.93 -13.97 -18.56
N VAL A 484 -8.26 -13.96 -18.40
CA VAL A 484 -8.90 -13.41 -17.20
C VAL A 484 -9.05 -14.47 -16.11
N ASP A 485 -9.03 -15.74 -16.50
CA ASP A 485 -9.04 -16.89 -15.58
C ASP A 485 -7.65 -17.12 -14.95
N GLN A 486 -7.28 -16.20 -14.07
CA GLN A 486 -6.04 -16.22 -13.27
C GLN A 486 -6.28 -15.44 -11.96
N SER A 487 -5.44 -15.64 -10.95
CA SER A 487 -5.57 -14.97 -9.64
C SER A 487 -5.64 -13.45 -9.74
N LEU A 488 -4.95 -12.84 -10.75
CA LEU A 488 -4.99 -11.40 -11.03
C LEU A 488 -6.11 -10.99 -12.02
N GLY A 489 -7.07 -11.85 -12.30
CA GLY A 489 -8.12 -11.59 -13.29
C GLY A 489 -8.91 -10.30 -13.04
N ARG A 490 -9.21 -9.96 -11.78
CA ARG A 490 -9.88 -8.70 -11.40
C ARG A 490 -9.05 -7.47 -11.75
N LEU A 491 -7.74 -7.54 -11.55
CA LEU A 491 -6.81 -6.49 -11.93
C LEU A 491 -6.67 -6.40 -13.45
N VAL A 492 -6.54 -7.54 -14.16
CA VAL A 492 -6.52 -7.60 -15.64
C VAL A 492 -7.74 -6.89 -16.22
N PHE A 493 -8.94 -7.24 -15.74
CA PHE A 493 -10.18 -6.61 -16.16
C PHE A 493 -10.12 -5.08 -15.98
N TYR A 494 -9.76 -4.62 -14.79
CA TYR A 494 -9.77 -3.19 -14.49
C TYR A 494 -8.71 -2.40 -15.28
N LEU A 495 -7.56 -2.99 -15.56
CA LEU A 495 -6.49 -2.38 -16.36
C LEU A 495 -6.87 -2.23 -17.83
N LEU A 496 -7.57 -3.23 -18.41
CA LEU A 496 -7.75 -3.35 -19.87
C LEU A 496 -9.13 -2.94 -20.37
N GLU A 497 -10.15 -2.85 -19.50
CA GLU A 497 -11.48 -2.39 -19.93
C GLU A 497 -11.47 -0.91 -20.36
N PRO A 498 -11.95 -0.59 -21.58
CA PRO A 498 -11.86 0.76 -22.13
C PRO A 498 -12.70 1.80 -21.37
N ARG A 499 -13.71 1.39 -20.61
CA ARG A 499 -14.55 2.27 -19.79
C ARG A 499 -14.14 2.34 -18.32
N SER A 500 -13.10 1.61 -17.92
CA SER A 500 -12.57 1.66 -16.56
C SER A 500 -12.15 3.08 -16.18
N ASP A 501 -12.54 3.53 -15.00
CA ASP A 501 -12.22 4.88 -14.50
C ASP A 501 -10.84 5.00 -13.85
N ASP A 502 -10.03 3.93 -13.93
CA ASP A 502 -8.65 3.91 -13.44
C ASP A 502 -7.75 2.89 -14.19
N GLY A 503 -8.16 2.42 -15.38
CA GLY A 503 -7.39 1.52 -16.22
C GLY A 503 -6.25 2.21 -16.98
N LEU A 504 -5.46 1.44 -17.74
CA LEU A 504 -4.33 1.96 -18.51
C LEU A 504 -4.75 3.01 -19.55
N LEU A 505 -5.96 2.87 -20.13
CA LEU A 505 -6.53 3.86 -21.01
C LEU A 505 -6.83 5.16 -20.27
N ASN A 506 -7.46 5.08 -19.09
CA ASN A 506 -7.78 6.27 -18.29
C ASN A 506 -6.52 7.06 -17.92
N TRP A 507 -5.42 6.37 -17.66
CA TRP A 507 -4.09 6.96 -17.41
C TRP A 507 -3.34 7.41 -18.68
N ALA A 508 -4.00 7.46 -19.86
CA ALA A 508 -3.39 7.91 -21.12
C ALA A 508 -2.11 7.14 -21.51
N LEU A 509 -2.03 5.84 -21.16
CA LEU A 509 -0.91 4.96 -21.52
C LEU A 509 -1.06 4.35 -22.91
N MET A 510 -2.19 4.65 -23.58
CA MET A 510 -2.55 4.14 -24.91
C MET A 510 -2.79 5.26 -25.94
N ASP A 511 -2.48 6.51 -25.62
CA ASP A 511 -2.86 7.67 -26.44
C ASP A 511 -2.35 7.56 -27.87
N ASP A 512 -1.09 7.11 -28.07
CA ASP A 512 -0.50 6.92 -29.41
C ASP A 512 -1.25 5.88 -30.26
N ALA A 513 -1.86 4.88 -29.61
CA ALA A 513 -2.63 3.83 -30.28
C ALA A 513 -4.08 4.23 -30.54
N LEU A 514 -4.54 5.37 -30.01
CA LEU A 514 -5.91 5.85 -30.14
C LEU A 514 -6.06 7.02 -31.13
N ASP A 515 -4.96 7.52 -31.70
CA ASP A 515 -5.03 8.66 -32.62
C ASP A 515 -5.71 8.27 -33.93
N GLY A 516 -6.81 8.93 -34.25
CA GLY A 516 -7.58 8.73 -35.47
C GLY A 516 -8.28 7.38 -35.61
N VAL A 517 -8.31 6.53 -34.58
CA VAL A 517 -8.96 5.21 -34.67
C VAL A 517 -10.42 5.25 -34.24
N ARG A 518 -11.25 4.41 -34.88
CA ARG A 518 -12.66 4.23 -34.57
C ARG A 518 -12.90 3.12 -33.54
N TYR A 519 -11.98 2.21 -33.39
CA TYR A 519 -12.10 1.04 -32.53
C TYR A 519 -10.92 0.97 -31.55
N TYR A 520 -11.23 0.58 -30.33
CA TYR A 520 -10.25 0.29 -29.32
C TYR A 520 -9.32 -0.85 -29.78
N PRO A 521 -8.00 -0.71 -29.66
CA PRO A 521 -7.06 -1.64 -30.29
C PRO A 521 -7.00 -3.02 -29.62
N ILE A 522 -7.34 -3.10 -28.33
CA ILE A 522 -7.37 -4.37 -27.58
C ILE A 522 -8.71 -5.04 -27.83
N LEU A 523 -8.66 -6.29 -28.25
CA LEU A 523 -9.82 -7.14 -28.49
C LEU A 523 -10.06 -8.05 -27.29
N ARG A 524 -11.30 -8.57 -27.18
CA ARG A 524 -11.60 -9.55 -26.12
C ARG A 524 -12.40 -10.75 -26.68
N GLU A 525 -12.18 -11.92 -26.08
CA GLU A 525 -13.00 -13.09 -26.31
C GLU A 525 -14.16 -13.08 -25.30
N PRO A 526 -15.43 -13.07 -25.75
CA PRO A 526 -16.56 -13.02 -24.85
C PRO A 526 -16.63 -14.25 -23.93
N ALA A 527 -17.32 -14.11 -22.81
CA ALA A 527 -17.51 -15.18 -21.83
C ALA A 527 -18.32 -16.38 -22.36
N ASN A 528 -19.22 -16.14 -23.32
CA ASN A 528 -20.14 -17.13 -23.91
C ASN A 528 -19.74 -17.51 -25.34
#